data_a596eac4a7108e766371de4ff9795941
#
_entry.id   a596eac4a7108e766371de4ff9795941
#
_cell.length_a   1.000
_cell.length_b   1.000
_cell.length_c   1.000
_cell.angle_alpha   90.00
_cell.angle_beta   90.00
_cell.angle_gamma   90.00
#
_symmetry.space_group_name_H-M   'P 1'
#
loop_
_entity.id
_entity.type
_entity.pdbx_description
1 polymer ?
#
loop_
_entity_poly.entity_id
_entity_poly.type
_entity_poly.pdbx_seq_one_letter_code
_entity_poly.pdbx_strand_id
1 'polypeptide(L)'
;NLFFGPAVNAARGIAVQVQGAVTQFSTNFQTAINPQITKSYAVGDYAYMHSLIFHSSKFTFLLLATISFPVLLETEMILQLWLETVPNYTAVFVRLMLCTTIIDAMAGAFMVSAQATGAVRVYQSVVGGILLTIVPVSYIVLKMGAEPWSVFIVHLCVCILAFAVRLFILCRMRVMRLFINWCIYRELF
;
A
#
# COMPACT_ATOMS: atom_id res chain seq x y z
N ASN A 1 3.50 20.02 14.04
CA ASN A 1 3.39 21.38 14.62
C ASN A 1 4.53 22.34 14.21
N LEU A 2 5.60 21.83 13.54
CA LEU A 2 6.72 22.72 13.15
C LEU A 2 6.38 23.67 12.01
N PHE A 3 5.50 23.25 11.08
CA PHE A 3 5.17 24.01 9.89
C PHE A 3 3.71 24.48 9.87
N PHE A 4 2.79 23.70 10.45
CA PHE A 4 1.35 23.97 10.40
C PHE A 4 0.70 23.86 11.77
N GLY A 5 -0.41 24.58 11.94
CA GLY A 5 -1.16 24.67 13.18
C GLY A 5 -1.98 23.40 13.52
N PRO A 6 -2.66 23.40 14.68
CA PRO A 6 -3.42 22.24 15.19
C PRO A 6 -4.57 21.81 14.25
N ALA A 7 -5.14 22.72 13.48
CA ALA A 7 -6.23 22.41 12.53
C ALA A 7 -5.79 21.43 11.43
N VAL A 8 -4.56 21.56 10.91
CA VAL A 8 -4.01 20.64 9.90
C VAL A 8 -3.71 19.28 10.51
N ASN A 9 -3.28 19.24 11.78
CA ASN A 9 -3.11 17.97 12.50
C ASN A 9 -4.44 17.26 12.77
N ALA A 10 -5.51 18.00 13.09
CA ALA A 10 -6.85 17.45 13.21
C ALA A 10 -7.32 16.85 11.87
N ALA A 11 -7.15 17.58 10.76
CA ALA A 11 -7.46 17.08 9.42
C ALA A 11 -6.72 15.78 9.09
N ARG A 12 -5.43 15.70 9.43
CA ARG A 12 -4.64 14.47 9.28
C ARG A 12 -5.17 13.33 10.17
N GLY A 13 -5.54 13.64 11.41
CA GLY A 13 -6.10 12.65 12.34
C GLY A 13 -7.36 11.99 11.78
N ILE A 14 -8.26 12.79 11.22
CA ILE A 14 -9.49 12.32 10.56
C ILE A 14 -9.15 11.42 9.36
N ALA A 15 -8.23 11.87 8.50
CA ALA A 15 -7.81 11.10 7.34
C ALA A 15 -7.19 9.73 7.74
N VAL A 16 -6.41 9.67 8.83
CA VAL A 16 -5.86 8.43 9.38
C VAL A 16 -6.96 7.49 9.89
N GLN A 17 -8.04 8.02 10.49
CA GLN A 17 -9.16 7.19 10.94
C GLN A 17 -9.90 6.56 9.75
N VAL A 18 -10.19 7.33 8.70
CA VAL A 18 -10.79 6.80 7.47
C VAL A 18 -9.89 5.75 6.83
N GLN A 19 -8.60 6.03 6.70
CA GLN A 19 -7.60 5.08 6.20
C GLN A 19 -7.60 3.80 7.03
N GLY A 20 -7.57 3.89 8.35
CA GLY A 20 -7.57 2.75 9.26
C GLY A 20 -8.79 1.86 9.09
N ALA A 21 -9.98 2.45 8.98
CA ALA A 21 -11.23 1.72 8.74
C ALA A 21 -11.17 0.93 7.42
N VAL A 22 -10.71 1.55 6.33
CA VAL A 22 -10.56 0.89 5.03
C VAL A 22 -9.48 -0.19 5.06
N THR A 23 -8.34 0.08 5.69
CA THR A 23 -7.22 -0.87 5.79
C THR A 23 -7.60 -2.13 6.57
N GLN A 24 -8.51 -2.03 7.53
CA GLN A 24 -8.96 -3.17 8.35
C GLN A 24 -9.53 -4.30 7.49
N PHE A 25 -10.27 -3.96 6.43
CA PHE A 25 -10.81 -4.97 5.49
C PHE A 25 -9.69 -5.74 4.79
N SER A 26 -8.67 -5.03 4.31
CA SER A 26 -7.49 -5.64 3.68
C SER A 26 -6.72 -6.53 4.65
N THR A 27 -6.51 -6.07 5.87
CA THR A 27 -5.77 -6.80 6.89
C THR A 27 -6.47 -8.10 7.26
N ASN A 28 -7.78 -8.08 7.46
CA ASN A 28 -8.57 -9.27 7.79
C ASN A 28 -8.49 -10.31 6.66
N PHE A 29 -8.60 -9.87 5.40
CA PHE A 29 -8.48 -10.74 4.23
C PHE A 29 -7.08 -11.35 4.12
N GLN A 30 -6.03 -10.54 4.27
CA GLN A 30 -4.65 -11.00 4.20
C GLN A 30 -4.31 -11.97 5.33
N THR A 31 -4.79 -11.73 6.55
CA THR A 31 -4.56 -12.62 7.70
C THR A 31 -5.07 -14.04 7.44
N ALA A 32 -6.16 -14.18 6.68
CA ALA A 32 -6.69 -15.50 6.31
C ALA A 32 -5.84 -16.22 5.26
N ILE A 33 -5.16 -15.50 4.36
CA ILE A 33 -4.42 -16.07 3.24
C ILE A 33 -2.93 -16.27 3.55
N ASN A 34 -2.34 -15.41 4.37
CA ASN A 34 -0.91 -15.42 4.69
C ASN A 34 -0.38 -16.78 5.16
N PRO A 35 -1.07 -17.55 6.05
CA PRO A 35 -0.64 -18.86 6.46
C PRO A 35 -0.58 -19.88 5.29
N GLN A 36 -1.50 -19.74 4.33
CA GLN A 36 -1.54 -20.63 3.18
C GLN A 36 -0.34 -20.40 2.23
N ILE A 37 0.05 -19.13 2.03
CA ILE A 37 1.24 -18.78 1.25
C ILE A 37 2.49 -19.42 1.88
N THR A 38 2.65 -19.28 3.19
CA THR A 38 3.80 -19.83 3.92
C THR A 38 3.80 -21.35 3.90
N LYS A 39 2.64 -22.00 4.07
CA LYS A 39 2.49 -23.46 4.01
C LYS A 39 2.83 -24.00 2.62
N SER A 40 2.35 -23.36 1.55
CA SER A 40 2.63 -23.78 0.18
C SER A 40 4.12 -23.72 -0.13
N TYR A 41 4.83 -22.72 0.38
CA TYR A 41 6.28 -22.63 0.27
C TYR A 41 6.99 -23.80 1.00
N ALA A 42 6.56 -24.11 2.23
CA ALA A 42 7.16 -25.17 3.05
C ALA A 42 7.00 -26.57 2.42
N VAL A 43 5.90 -26.81 1.71
CA VAL A 43 5.62 -28.08 1.00
C VAL A 43 6.33 -28.12 -0.36
N GLY A 44 6.87 -27.00 -0.85
CA GLY A 44 7.53 -26.91 -2.16
C GLY A 44 6.55 -26.72 -3.34
N ASP A 45 5.28 -26.46 -3.08
CA ASP A 45 4.28 -26.16 -4.12
C ASP A 45 4.34 -24.66 -4.50
N TYR A 46 5.37 -24.34 -5.25
CA TYR A 46 5.62 -22.98 -5.70
C TYR A 46 4.55 -22.48 -6.68
N ALA A 47 3.97 -23.36 -7.50
CA ALA A 47 2.94 -22.99 -8.46
C ALA A 47 1.68 -22.49 -7.74
N TYR A 48 1.22 -23.23 -6.75
CA TYR A 48 0.09 -22.85 -5.93
C TYR A 48 0.37 -21.58 -5.10
N MET A 49 1.56 -21.47 -4.52
CA MET A 49 1.99 -20.27 -3.79
C MET A 49 1.91 -19.02 -4.67
N HIS A 50 2.40 -19.07 -5.91
CA HIS A 50 2.34 -17.94 -6.84
C HIS A 50 0.90 -17.57 -7.20
N SER A 51 0.07 -18.57 -7.46
CA SER A 51 -1.35 -18.36 -7.70
C SER A 51 -2.01 -17.64 -6.53
N LEU A 52 -1.74 -18.07 -5.29
CA LEU A 52 -2.25 -17.42 -4.07
C LEU A 52 -1.79 -15.96 -3.97
N ILE A 53 -0.51 -15.66 -4.22
CA ILE A 53 0.03 -14.30 -4.15
C ILE A 53 -0.69 -13.38 -5.15
N PHE A 54 -0.82 -13.79 -6.41
CA PHE A 54 -1.47 -12.98 -7.43
C PHE A 54 -2.96 -12.79 -7.16
N HIS A 55 -3.68 -13.87 -6.84
CA HIS A 55 -5.10 -13.77 -6.53
C HIS A 55 -5.33 -12.93 -5.27
N SER A 56 -4.54 -13.12 -4.22
CA SER A 56 -4.62 -12.32 -3.00
C SER A 56 -4.39 -10.84 -3.28
N SER A 57 -3.33 -10.48 -4.02
CA SER A 57 -3.06 -9.09 -4.38
C SER A 57 -4.19 -8.48 -5.21
N LYS A 58 -4.70 -9.22 -6.22
CA LYS A 58 -5.82 -8.79 -7.06
C LYS A 58 -7.11 -8.59 -6.25
N PHE A 59 -7.46 -9.56 -5.40
CA PHE A 59 -8.68 -9.46 -4.58
C PHE A 59 -8.58 -8.36 -3.54
N THR A 60 -7.42 -8.17 -2.90
CA THR A 60 -7.19 -7.05 -1.99
C THR A 60 -7.36 -5.71 -2.69
N PHE A 61 -6.80 -5.56 -3.89
CA PHE A 61 -6.99 -4.36 -4.70
C PHE A 61 -8.46 -4.10 -5.02
N LEU A 62 -9.17 -5.11 -5.54
CA LEU A 62 -10.58 -4.97 -5.91
C LEU A 62 -11.45 -4.63 -4.70
N LEU A 63 -11.21 -5.30 -3.58
CA LEU A 63 -11.95 -5.06 -2.34
C LEU A 63 -11.75 -3.62 -1.85
N LEU A 64 -10.49 -3.17 -1.76
CA LEU A 64 -10.21 -1.79 -1.33
C LEU A 64 -10.66 -0.75 -2.34
N ALA A 65 -10.51 -1.02 -3.64
CA ALA A 65 -10.99 -0.12 -4.68
C ALA A 65 -12.52 0.05 -4.60
N THR A 66 -13.26 -1.06 -4.40
CA THR A 66 -14.73 -1.02 -4.27
C THR A 66 -15.17 -0.22 -3.05
N ILE A 67 -14.49 -0.38 -1.90
CA ILE A 67 -14.83 0.38 -0.68
C ILE A 67 -14.38 1.84 -0.79
N SER A 68 -13.18 2.08 -1.34
CA SER A 68 -12.62 3.43 -1.42
C SER A 68 -13.24 4.28 -2.52
N PHE A 69 -13.73 3.68 -3.60
CA PHE A 69 -14.27 4.42 -4.76
C PHE A 69 -15.43 5.37 -4.40
N PRO A 70 -16.49 4.93 -3.72
CA PRO A 70 -17.55 5.85 -3.29
C PRO A 70 -17.03 6.91 -2.31
N VAL A 71 -16.10 6.55 -1.43
CA VAL A 71 -15.49 7.53 -0.49
C VAL A 71 -14.66 8.56 -1.24
N LEU A 72 -13.95 8.18 -2.29
CA LEU A 72 -13.17 9.10 -3.13
C LEU A 72 -14.05 10.07 -3.93
N LEU A 73 -15.19 9.60 -4.43
CA LEU A 73 -16.13 10.43 -5.19
C LEU A 73 -16.84 11.44 -4.30
N GLU A 74 -17.41 10.97 -3.20
CA GLU A 74 -18.28 11.77 -2.33
C GLU A 74 -17.60 12.09 -0.98
N THR A 75 -16.26 12.30 -1.00
CA THR A 75 -15.47 12.55 0.22
C THR A 75 -16.04 13.69 1.05
N GLU A 76 -16.42 14.79 0.41
CA GLU A 76 -16.91 15.99 1.12
C GLU A 76 -18.26 15.74 1.77
N MET A 77 -19.19 15.12 1.06
CA MET A 77 -20.51 14.77 1.58
C MET A 77 -20.40 13.79 2.76
N ILE A 78 -19.56 12.76 2.64
CA ILE A 78 -19.36 11.76 3.70
C ILE A 78 -18.73 12.43 4.94
N LEU A 79 -17.75 13.30 4.75
CA LEU A 79 -17.13 14.03 5.85
C LEU A 79 -18.09 15.00 6.54
N GLN A 80 -18.95 15.69 5.79
CA GLN A 80 -19.99 16.59 6.34
C GLN A 80 -21.07 15.82 7.11
N LEU A 81 -21.41 14.61 6.65
CA LEU A 81 -22.38 13.75 7.36
C LEU A 81 -21.81 13.22 8.69
N TRP A 82 -20.50 12.99 8.74
CA TRP A 82 -19.83 12.43 9.91
C TRP A 82 -19.37 13.48 10.91
N LEU A 83 -18.95 14.66 10.43
CA LEU A 83 -18.36 15.72 11.24
C LEU A 83 -19.25 16.96 11.18
N GLU A 84 -19.55 17.57 12.34
CA GLU A 84 -20.25 18.84 12.39
C GLU A 84 -19.49 19.97 11.67
N THR A 85 -18.16 19.96 11.81
CA THR A 85 -17.26 20.90 11.16
C THR A 85 -16.09 20.16 10.52
N VAL A 86 -15.91 20.32 9.20
CA VAL A 86 -14.83 19.67 8.45
C VAL A 86 -13.64 20.63 8.40
N PRO A 87 -12.48 20.28 8.99
CA PRO A 87 -11.28 21.12 8.90
C PRO A 87 -10.80 21.25 7.45
N ASN A 88 -10.18 22.39 7.13
CA ASN A 88 -9.57 22.61 5.83
C ASN A 88 -8.56 21.50 5.50
N TYR A 89 -8.43 21.14 4.23
CA TYR A 89 -7.56 20.07 3.68
C TYR A 89 -7.97 18.64 4.02
N THR A 90 -8.96 18.38 4.90
CA THR A 90 -9.34 17.02 5.30
C THR A 90 -9.72 16.15 4.09
N ALA A 91 -10.54 16.67 3.18
CA ALA A 91 -10.97 15.91 2.00
C ALA A 91 -9.79 15.52 1.08
N VAL A 92 -8.86 16.46 0.87
CA VAL A 92 -7.65 16.18 0.07
C VAL A 92 -6.76 15.14 0.74
N PHE A 93 -6.57 15.22 2.06
CA PHE A 93 -5.80 14.25 2.82
C PHE A 93 -6.41 12.85 2.75
N VAL A 94 -7.74 12.74 2.94
CA VAL A 94 -8.46 11.47 2.81
C VAL A 94 -8.27 10.86 1.42
N ARG A 95 -8.47 11.63 0.36
CA ARG A 95 -8.31 11.17 -1.03
C ARG A 95 -6.89 10.65 -1.28
N LEU A 96 -5.86 11.41 -0.92
CA LEU A 96 -4.47 11.02 -1.13
C LEU A 96 -4.07 9.80 -0.29
N MET A 97 -4.52 9.74 0.96
CA MET A 97 -4.24 8.60 1.85
C MET A 97 -4.92 7.32 1.35
N LEU A 98 -6.15 7.39 0.87
CA LEU A 98 -6.85 6.22 0.30
C LEU A 98 -6.15 5.71 -0.96
N CYS A 99 -5.71 6.60 -1.86
CA CYS A 99 -4.92 6.21 -3.03
C CYS A 99 -3.63 5.48 -2.62
N THR A 100 -2.91 6.01 -1.63
CA THR A 100 -1.70 5.37 -1.09
C THR A 100 -2.02 4.00 -0.49
N THR A 101 -3.12 3.88 0.26
CA THR A 101 -3.55 2.64 0.91
C THR A 101 -3.86 1.53 -0.09
N ILE A 102 -4.52 1.85 -1.20
CA ILE A 102 -4.82 0.88 -2.26
C ILE A 102 -3.53 0.31 -2.84
N ILE A 103 -2.52 1.15 -3.08
CA ILE A 103 -1.22 0.72 -3.61
C ILE A 103 -0.47 -0.15 -2.60
N ASP A 104 -0.39 0.29 -1.34
CA ASP A 104 0.31 -0.46 -0.30
C ASP A 104 -0.34 -1.82 0.01
N ALA A 105 -1.66 -1.90 -0.06
CA ALA A 105 -2.38 -3.14 0.18
C ALA A 105 -2.06 -4.24 -0.85
N MET A 106 -1.82 -3.86 -2.11
CA MET A 106 -1.35 -4.81 -3.13
C MET A 106 0.01 -5.44 -2.77
N ALA A 107 0.84 -4.71 -2.05
CA ALA A 107 2.17 -5.16 -1.67
C ALA A 107 2.19 -6.14 -0.50
N GLY A 108 1.09 -6.30 0.24
CA GLY A 108 1.03 -7.17 1.42
C GLY A 108 1.36 -8.63 1.13
N ALA A 109 0.75 -9.23 0.11
CA ALA A 109 1.01 -10.60 -0.32
C ALA A 109 2.48 -10.80 -0.78
N PHE A 110 3.07 -9.79 -1.41
CA PHE A 110 4.48 -9.81 -1.82
C PHE A 110 5.43 -9.82 -0.61
N MET A 111 5.09 -9.07 0.42
CA MET A 111 5.87 -9.05 1.67
C MET A 111 5.87 -10.44 2.35
N VAL A 112 4.70 -11.08 2.43
CA VAL A 112 4.57 -12.43 3.01
C VAL A 112 5.37 -13.47 2.19
N SER A 113 5.35 -13.36 0.88
CA SER A 113 6.16 -14.22 0.01
C SER A 113 7.67 -14.05 0.26
N ALA A 114 8.15 -12.81 0.41
CA ALA A 114 9.54 -12.53 0.75
C ALA A 114 9.91 -13.07 2.15
N GLN A 115 8.99 -13.04 3.10
CA GLN A 115 9.17 -13.63 4.42
C GLN A 115 9.27 -15.16 4.35
N ALA A 116 8.38 -15.80 3.60
CA ALA A 116 8.38 -17.25 3.42
C ALA A 116 9.68 -17.78 2.79
N THR A 117 10.26 -17.03 1.84
CA THR A 117 11.52 -17.41 1.16
C THR A 117 12.78 -17.13 1.98
N GLY A 118 12.68 -16.46 3.14
CA GLY A 118 13.82 -16.03 3.96
C GLY A 118 14.60 -14.83 3.41
N ALA A 119 14.24 -14.28 2.25
CA ALA A 119 14.91 -13.13 1.64
C ALA A 119 14.47 -11.78 2.23
N VAL A 120 13.94 -11.78 3.44
CA VAL A 120 13.39 -10.62 4.16
C VAL A 120 14.42 -9.50 4.27
N ARG A 121 15.68 -9.85 4.57
CA ARG A 121 16.72 -8.85 4.85
C ARG A 121 16.93 -7.89 3.68
N VAL A 122 17.15 -8.40 2.49
CA VAL A 122 17.36 -7.57 1.28
C VAL A 122 16.10 -6.80 0.91
N TYR A 123 14.96 -7.49 0.91
CA TYR A 123 13.67 -6.88 0.60
C TYR A 123 13.35 -5.72 1.56
N GLN A 124 13.46 -5.96 2.87
CA GLN A 124 13.11 -4.95 3.88
C GLN A 124 14.10 -3.79 3.91
N SER A 125 15.40 -4.03 3.71
CA SER A 125 16.42 -2.96 3.69
C SER A 125 16.22 -2.02 2.49
N VAL A 126 15.96 -2.57 1.30
CA VAL A 126 15.76 -1.75 0.10
C VAL A 126 14.46 -0.96 0.17
N VAL A 127 13.35 -1.65 0.46
CA VAL A 127 12.03 -1.01 0.52
C VAL A 127 11.95 -0.03 1.70
N GLY A 128 12.46 -0.42 2.88
CA GLY A 128 12.52 0.45 4.05
C GLY A 128 13.39 1.68 3.81
N GLY A 129 14.53 1.53 3.12
CA GLY A 129 15.38 2.65 2.72
C GLY A 129 14.65 3.64 1.83
N ILE A 130 13.88 3.16 0.83
CA ILE A 130 13.06 4.01 -0.04
C ILE A 130 11.99 4.74 0.78
N LEU A 131 11.27 4.04 1.67
CA LEU A 131 10.24 4.67 2.50
C LEU A 131 10.82 5.71 3.46
N LEU A 132 12.04 5.51 3.97
CA LEU A 132 12.70 6.51 4.82
C LEU A 132 12.97 7.82 4.08
N THR A 133 13.08 7.83 2.75
CA THR A 133 13.26 9.07 1.97
C THR A 133 12.04 10.00 2.04
N ILE A 134 10.87 9.52 2.45
CA ILE A 134 9.67 10.34 2.64
C ILE A 134 9.97 11.48 3.61
N VAL A 135 10.66 11.22 4.70
CA VAL A 135 10.94 12.22 5.76
C VAL A 135 11.79 13.39 5.25
N PRO A 136 13.01 13.15 4.70
CA PRO A 136 13.82 14.26 4.22
C PRO A 136 13.21 14.99 3.02
N VAL A 137 12.57 14.27 2.08
CA VAL A 137 11.94 14.89 0.91
C VAL A 137 10.77 15.77 1.35
N SER A 138 9.89 15.28 2.23
CA SER A 138 8.79 16.07 2.78
C SER A 138 9.28 17.30 3.53
N TYR A 139 10.36 17.18 4.30
CA TYR A 139 10.96 18.31 5.00
C TYR A 139 11.45 19.41 4.03
N ILE A 140 12.14 19.02 2.95
CA ILE A 140 12.63 19.95 1.93
C ILE A 140 11.46 20.64 1.24
N VAL A 141 10.44 19.89 0.82
CA VAL A 141 9.25 20.42 0.14
C VAL A 141 8.51 21.43 1.04
N LEU A 142 8.33 21.12 2.32
CA LEU A 142 7.71 22.03 3.27
C LEU A 142 8.56 23.29 3.54
N LYS A 143 9.90 23.14 3.60
CA LYS A 143 10.81 24.28 3.75
C LYS A 143 10.78 25.24 2.56
N MET A 144 10.44 24.73 1.37
CA MET A 144 10.24 25.55 0.16
C MET A 144 8.88 26.29 0.15
N GLY A 145 8.08 26.17 1.22
CA GLY A 145 6.79 26.85 1.36
C GLY A 145 5.61 26.13 0.71
N ALA A 146 5.74 24.84 0.43
CA ALA A 146 4.64 24.06 -0.14
C ALA A 146 3.49 23.87 0.86
N GLU A 147 2.29 23.67 0.34
CA GLU A 147 1.08 23.45 1.12
C GLU A 147 1.10 22.08 1.85
N PRO A 148 0.28 21.90 2.92
CA PRO A 148 0.28 20.69 3.76
C PRO A 148 0.03 19.39 3.00
N TRP A 149 -0.77 19.41 1.93
CA TRP A 149 -1.10 18.23 1.12
C TRP A 149 0.08 17.70 0.29
N SER A 150 1.11 18.53 0.07
CA SER A 150 2.32 18.12 -0.68
C SER A 150 3.04 16.94 -0.04
N VAL A 151 3.00 16.81 1.29
CA VAL A 151 3.59 15.67 2.03
C VAL A 151 2.91 14.36 1.62
N PHE A 152 1.60 14.37 1.42
CA PHE A 152 0.85 13.18 1.01
C PHE A 152 1.11 12.82 -0.46
N ILE A 153 1.36 13.80 -1.31
CA ILE A 153 1.81 13.54 -2.69
C ILE A 153 3.21 12.92 -2.69
N VAL A 154 4.15 13.45 -1.91
CA VAL A 154 5.48 12.85 -1.76
C VAL A 154 5.35 11.40 -1.29
N HIS A 155 4.49 11.15 -0.28
CA HIS A 155 4.22 9.81 0.22
C HIS A 155 3.68 8.90 -0.89
N LEU A 156 2.68 9.35 -1.65
CA LEU A 156 2.09 8.60 -2.77
C LEU A 156 3.16 8.25 -3.84
N CYS A 157 3.97 9.23 -4.25
CA CYS A 157 5.03 9.01 -5.23
C CYS A 157 6.08 7.99 -4.74
N VAL A 158 6.50 8.10 -3.49
CA VAL A 158 7.45 7.16 -2.89
C VAL A 158 6.84 5.77 -2.74
N CYS A 159 5.55 5.65 -2.40
CA CYS A 159 4.85 4.36 -2.36
C CYS A 159 4.74 3.70 -3.73
N ILE A 160 4.46 4.46 -4.79
CA ILE A 160 4.48 3.95 -6.18
C ILE A 160 5.89 3.44 -6.54
N LEU A 161 6.92 4.22 -6.22
CA LEU A 161 8.31 3.82 -6.45
C LEU A 161 8.66 2.55 -5.65
N ALA A 162 8.30 2.51 -4.38
CA ALA A 162 8.51 1.35 -3.52
C ALA A 162 7.78 0.11 -4.07
N PHE A 163 6.56 0.26 -4.57
CA PHE A 163 5.79 -0.82 -5.19
C PHE A 163 6.48 -1.34 -6.46
N ALA A 164 6.96 -0.46 -7.34
CA ALA A 164 7.71 -0.85 -8.52
C ALA A 164 9.00 -1.61 -8.17
N VAL A 165 9.74 -1.14 -7.16
CA VAL A 165 10.95 -1.81 -6.67
C VAL A 165 10.62 -3.17 -6.04
N ARG A 166 9.51 -3.28 -5.29
CA ARG A 166 9.02 -4.58 -4.75
C ARG A 166 8.79 -5.58 -5.87
N LEU A 167 8.10 -5.17 -6.94
CA LEU A 167 7.87 -6.04 -8.11
C LEU A 167 9.21 -6.45 -8.76
N PHE A 168 10.13 -5.52 -8.94
CA PHE A 168 11.44 -5.79 -9.53
C PHE A 168 12.26 -6.80 -8.70
N ILE A 169 12.30 -6.62 -7.37
CA ILE A 169 13.01 -7.54 -6.47
C ILE A 169 12.39 -8.94 -6.56
N LEU A 170 11.06 -9.04 -6.54
CA LEU A 170 10.37 -10.32 -6.64
C LEU A 170 10.63 -11.01 -7.97
N CYS A 171 10.60 -10.27 -9.09
CA CYS A 171 10.94 -10.83 -10.41
C CYS A 171 12.38 -11.35 -10.47
N ARG A 172 13.30 -10.75 -9.72
CA ARG A 172 14.72 -11.17 -9.66
C ARG A 172 14.95 -12.34 -8.70
N MET A 173 14.07 -12.58 -7.72
CA MET A 173 14.16 -13.73 -6.83
C MET A 173 13.91 -15.02 -7.63
N ARG A 174 14.72 -16.08 -7.34
CA ARG A 174 14.64 -17.38 -8.06
C ARG A 174 13.23 -17.97 -8.13
N VAL A 175 12.43 -17.73 -7.10
CA VAL A 175 11.05 -18.23 -6.97
C VAL A 175 10.16 -17.68 -8.07
N MET A 176 10.29 -16.38 -8.42
CA MET A 176 9.48 -15.75 -9.43
C MET A 176 10.00 -16.00 -10.87
N ARG A 177 11.29 -16.28 -11.02
CA ARG A 177 11.87 -16.63 -12.33
C ARG A 177 11.32 -17.96 -12.85
N LEU A 178 11.04 -18.90 -11.97
CA LEU A 178 10.36 -20.15 -12.30
C LEU A 178 8.90 -19.92 -12.75
N PHE A 179 8.23 -18.91 -12.19
CA PHE A 179 6.86 -18.55 -12.56
C PHE A 179 6.78 -17.87 -13.94
N ILE A 180 7.68 -16.94 -14.23
CA ILE A 180 7.72 -16.28 -15.55
C ILE A 180 7.92 -17.34 -16.65
N ASN A 181 8.83 -18.28 -16.44
CA ASN A 181 9.03 -19.41 -17.35
C ASN A 181 7.78 -20.31 -17.44
N TRP A 182 7.07 -20.53 -16.33
CA TRP A 182 5.84 -21.33 -16.30
C TRP A 182 4.66 -20.61 -16.97
N CYS A 183 4.48 -19.31 -16.79
CA CYS A 183 3.47 -18.51 -17.50
C CYS A 183 3.73 -18.49 -19.01
N ILE A 184 4.97 -18.29 -19.43
CA ILE A 184 5.35 -18.34 -20.86
C ILE A 184 5.06 -19.73 -21.45
N TYR A 185 5.33 -20.80 -20.68
CA TYR A 185 5.05 -22.17 -21.14
C TYR A 185 3.54 -22.46 -21.24
N ARG A 186 2.70 -21.84 -20.41
CA ARG A 186 1.24 -22.04 -20.41
C ARG A 186 0.51 -21.26 -21.51
N GLU A 187 1.06 -20.14 -21.99
CA GLU A 187 0.52 -19.42 -23.14
C GLU A 187 0.96 -20.00 -24.48
N LEU A 188 1.94 -20.93 -24.49
CA LEU A 188 2.45 -21.60 -25.67
C LEU A 188 1.82 -22.98 -25.93
N PHE A 189 0.97 -23.48 -25.01
CA PHE A 189 0.20 -24.71 -25.12
C PHE A 189 -1.25 -24.47 -24.73
#